data_0e037db3cfea8882d72b206dc6687611
#
_entry.id   0e037db3cfea8882d72b206dc6687611
#
_cell.length_a   1.000
_cell.length_b   1.000
_cell.length_c   1.000
_cell.angle_alpha   90.00
_cell.angle_beta   90.00
_cell.angle_gamma   90.00
#
_symmetry.space_group_name_H-M   'P 1'
#
loop_
_entity.id
_entity.type
_entity.pdbx_description
1 polymer ?
#
loop_
_entity_poly.entity_id
_entity_poly.type
_entity_poly.pdbx_seq_one_letter_code
_entity_poly.pdbx_strand_id
1 'polypeptide(L)'
;MASETGHAINVANFLELTGFVGGFGVKYNPSKKVYEHPNLLLIHTAAKTAVKNVIDVKTPYKTIINTRADEFADVPEYATQLINALESSDASPRTIEDAKVFLRKIRGQRATKKKEPEPGEPTPVTHSASQTSFDQIIQHMTGIESILKNETSYAPNETELRIDAVNDKIER
;
A
#
# COMPACT_ATOMS: atom_id res chain seq x y z
N MET A 1 24.19 -23.25 0.62
CA MET A 1 22.97 -24.04 0.34
C MET A 1 21.79 -23.11 0.64
N ALA A 2 20.86 -22.96 -0.31
CA ALA A 2 19.64 -22.18 -0.07
C ALA A 2 18.78 -22.91 0.97
N SER A 3 18.22 -22.18 1.94
CA SER A 3 17.35 -22.75 2.97
C SER A 3 16.07 -23.29 2.34
N GLU A 4 15.84 -24.59 2.38
CA GLU A 4 14.66 -25.28 1.86
C GLU A 4 13.49 -25.22 2.86
N THR A 5 13.11 -24.03 3.31
CA THR A 5 12.11 -23.84 4.38
C THR A 5 10.77 -23.25 3.93
N GLY A 6 10.50 -23.22 2.61
CA GLY A 6 9.22 -22.75 2.10
C GLY A 6 8.10 -23.77 2.30
N HIS A 7 6.85 -23.30 2.57
CA HIS A 7 5.70 -24.18 2.75
C HIS A 7 5.48 -25.13 1.55
N ALA A 8 5.66 -24.66 0.31
CA ALA A 8 5.52 -25.49 -0.88
C ALA A 8 6.58 -26.60 -0.92
N ILE A 9 7.82 -26.31 -0.54
CA ILE A 9 8.93 -27.27 -0.47
C ILE A 9 8.63 -28.31 0.62
N ASN A 10 8.16 -27.88 1.79
CA ASN A 10 7.80 -28.81 2.87
C ASN A 10 6.68 -29.77 2.46
N VAL A 11 5.68 -29.30 1.69
CA VAL A 11 4.61 -30.16 1.15
C VAL A 11 5.17 -31.15 0.13
N ALA A 12 6.11 -30.74 -0.73
CA ALA A 12 6.76 -31.64 -1.69
C ALA A 12 7.60 -32.70 -0.97
N ASN A 13 8.46 -32.30 -0.02
CA ASN A 13 9.28 -33.21 0.78
C ASN A 13 8.41 -34.20 1.59
N PHE A 14 7.25 -33.74 2.08
CA PHE A 14 6.32 -34.62 2.78
C PHE A 14 5.67 -35.64 1.83
N LEU A 15 5.43 -35.31 0.57
CA LEU A 15 4.99 -36.28 -0.45
C LEU A 15 6.05 -37.35 -0.68
N GLU A 16 7.32 -36.95 -0.82
CA GLU A 16 8.43 -37.91 -0.97
C GLU A 16 8.53 -38.85 0.23
N LEU A 17 8.43 -38.31 1.45
CA LEU A 17 8.40 -39.09 2.68
C LEU A 17 7.25 -40.11 2.66
N THR A 18 6.05 -39.72 2.23
CA THR A 18 4.90 -40.64 2.13
C THR A 18 5.14 -41.71 1.07
N GLY A 19 5.87 -41.40 -0.01
CA GLY A 19 6.31 -42.41 -1.02
C GLY A 19 7.25 -43.45 -0.41
N PHE A 20 8.24 -43.02 0.39
CA PHE A 20 9.12 -43.95 1.10
C PHE A 20 8.32 -44.84 2.06
N VAL A 21 7.39 -44.25 2.83
CA VAL A 21 6.52 -44.99 3.74
C VAL A 21 5.71 -46.07 3.00
N GLY A 22 5.15 -45.72 1.84
CA GLY A 22 4.43 -46.66 0.97
C GLY A 22 5.31 -47.84 0.51
N GLY A 23 6.61 -47.59 0.27
CA GLY A 23 7.56 -48.63 -0.12
C GLY A 23 7.81 -49.72 0.95
N PHE A 24 7.57 -49.40 2.24
CA PHE A 24 7.67 -50.41 3.29
C PHE A 24 6.46 -51.39 3.32
N GLY A 25 5.36 -51.07 2.65
CA GLY A 25 4.17 -51.87 2.60
C GLY A 25 3.68 -52.33 3.96
N VAL A 26 3.39 -53.62 4.13
CA VAL A 26 2.89 -54.20 5.39
C VAL A 26 3.88 -54.15 6.57
N LYS A 27 5.14 -53.83 6.34
CA LYS A 27 6.12 -53.61 7.42
C LYS A 27 5.96 -52.31 8.12
N TYR A 28 5.31 -51.31 7.49
CA TYR A 28 4.99 -50.05 8.12
C TYR A 28 3.72 -50.18 8.95
N ASN A 29 3.89 -50.31 10.23
CA ASN A 29 2.77 -50.48 11.18
C ASN A 29 2.90 -49.49 12.38
N PRO A 30 2.53 -48.20 12.19
CA PRO A 30 2.62 -47.21 13.25
C PRO A 30 1.57 -47.44 14.33
N SER A 31 1.92 -47.14 15.58
CA SER A 31 0.99 -47.26 16.73
C SER A 31 -0.16 -46.24 16.71
N LYS A 32 0.01 -45.12 15.98
CA LYS A 32 -1.01 -44.10 15.85
C LYS A 32 -1.61 -44.11 14.43
N LYS A 33 -2.94 -44.24 14.35
CA LYS A 33 -3.68 -44.25 13.08
C LYS A 33 -3.40 -43.05 12.18
N VAL A 34 -3.17 -41.87 12.77
CA VAL A 34 -2.86 -40.66 12.02
C VAL A 34 -1.58 -40.80 11.15
N TYR A 35 -0.68 -41.69 11.52
CA TYR A 35 0.56 -41.97 10.77
C TYR A 35 0.43 -43.14 9.79
N GLU A 36 -0.71 -43.81 9.72
CA GLU A 36 -0.95 -44.80 8.66
C GLU A 36 -0.81 -44.17 7.28
N HIS A 37 -0.25 -44.90 6.31
CA HIS A 37 0.05 -44.35 4.99
C HIS A 37 -1.15 -43.64 4.32
N PRO A 38 -2.40 -44.17 4.31
CA PRO A 38 -3.55 -43.46 3.76
C PRO A 38 -3.81 -42.11 4.44
N ASN A 39 -3.62 -42.03 5.75
CA ASN A 39 -3.84 -40.79 6.51
C ASN A 39 -2.75 -39.75 6.23
N LEU A 40 -1.49 -40.19 6.04
CA LEU A 40 -0.42 -39.29 5.61
C LEU A 40 -0.71 -38.67 4.22
N LEU A 41 -1.25 -39.42 3.27
CA LEU A 41 -1.68 -38.91 1.97
C LEU A 41 -2.83 -37.90 2.07
N LEU A 42 -3.78 -38.11 3.02
CA LEU A 42 -4.83 -37.13 3.28
C LEU A 42 -4.25 -35.83 3.87
N ILE A 43 -3.30 -35.91 4.79
CA ILE A 43 -2.60 -34.75 5.35
C ILE A 43 -1.85 -34.00 4.24
N HIS A 44 -1.14 -34.73 3.35
CA HIS A 44 -0.47 -34.10 2.21
C HIS A 44 -1.46 -33.34 1.31
N THR A 45 -2.60 -33.96 0.98
CA THR A 45 -3.64 -33.35 0.14
C THR A 45 -4.21 -32.09 0.80
N ALA A 46 -4.48 -32.14 2.10
CA ALA A 46 -4.95 -30.98 2.87
C ALA A 46 -3.90 -29.86 2.89
N ALA A 47 -2.64 -30.19 3.11
CA ALA A 47 -1.54 -29.22 3.12
C ALA A 47 -1.35 -28.56 1.73
N LYS A 48 -1.41 -29.34 0.65
CA LYS A 48 -1.35 -28.84 -0.73
C LYS A 48 -2.50 -27.86 -1.02
N THR A 49 -3.73 -28.22 -0.60
CA THR A 49 -4.91 -27.38 -0.75
C THR A 49 -4.76 -26.09 0.06
N ALA A 50 -4.26 -26.15 1.29
CA ALA A 50 -4.03 -24.97 2.11
C ALA A 50 -3.02 -24.00 1.46
N VAL A 51 -1.91 -24.50 0.92
CA VAL A 51 -0.93 -23.67 0.18
C VAL A 51 -1.58 -23.01 -1.04
N LYS A 52 -2.38 -23.78 -1.81
CA LYS A 52 -3.12 -23.24 -2.95
C LYS A 52 -4.08 -22.12 -2.52
N ASN A 53 -4.86 -22.34 -1.48
CA ASN A 53 -5.84 -21.36 -0.97
C ASN A 53 -5.15 -20.04 -0.57
N VAL A 54 -3.95 -20.08 0.03
CA VAL A 54 -3.17 -18.88 0.34
C VAL A 54 -2.83 -18.10 -0.93
N ILE A 55 -2.43 -18.78 -2.00
CA ILE A 55 -2.13 -18.14 -3.31
C ILE A 55 -3.40 -17.51 -3.89
N ASP A 56 -4.49 -18.29 -3.90
CA ASP A 56 -5.78 -17.86 -4.46
C ASP A 56 -6.35 -16.61 -3.76
N VAL A 57 -6.14 -16.47 -2.45
CA VAL A 57 -6.55 -15.27 -1.68
C VAL A 57 -5.55 -14.12 -1.84
N LYS A 58 -4.26 -14.42 -1.86
CA LYS A 58 -3.21 -13.39 -1.95
C LYS A 58 -3.21 -12.65 -3.29
N THR A 59 -3.54 -13.34 -4.38
CA THR A 59 -3.53 -12.74 -5.72
C THR A 59 -4.56 -11.61 -5.86
N PRO A 60 -5.87 -11.80 -5.58
CA PRO A 60 -6.85 -10.71 -5.64
C PRO A 60 -6.53 -9.60 -4.63
N TYR A 61 -6.02 -9.94 -3.44
CA TYR A 61 -5.59 -8.95 -2.46
C TYR A 61 -4.50 -8.02 -3.02
N LYS A 62 -3.47 -8.59 -3.67
CA LYS A 62 -2.43 -7.79 -4.33
C LYS A 62 -2.99 -6.93 -5.46
N THR A 63 -3.93 -7.46 -6.24
CA THR A 63 -4.58 -6.68 -7.31
C THR A 63 -5.27 -5.44 -6.73
N ILE A 64 -6.03 -5.59 -5.65
CA ILE A 64 -6.72 -4.46 -4.99
C ILE A 64 -5.71 -3.43 -4.47
N ILE A 65 -4.59 -3.88 -3.86
CA ILE A 65 -3.53 -2.96 -3.41
C ILE A 65 -2.93 -2.18 -4.59
N ASN A 66 -2.65 -2.86 -5.70
CA ASN A 66 -2.06 -2.22 -6.88
C ASN A 66 -3.06 -1.23 -7.51
N THR A 67 -4.32 -1.62 -7.70
CA THR A 67 -5.38 -0.73 -8.21
C THR A 67 -5.47 0.53 -7.35
N ARG A 68 -5.50 0.38 -6.03
CA ARG A 68 -5.50 1.53 -5.11
C ARG A 68 -4.27 2.42 -5.28
N ALA A 69 -3.09 1.83 -5.42
CA ALA A 69 -1.85 2.59 -5.63
C ALA A 69 -1.87 3.34 -6.97
N ASP A 70 -2.40 2.71 -8.03
CA ASP A 70 -2.51 3.31 -9.35
C ASP A 70 -3.51 4.49 -9.35
N GLU A 71 -4.63 4.39 -8.63
CA GLU A 71 -5.62 5.47 -8.49
C GLU A 71 -5.06 6.70 -7.77
N PHE A 72 -4.09 6.52 -6.88
CA PHE A 72 -3.44 7.62 -6.16
C PHE A 72 -2.17 8.14 -6.84
N ALA A 73 -1.69 7.49 -7.90
CA ALA A 73 -0.39 7.80 -8.53
C ALA A 73 -0.35 9.22 -9.13
N ASP A 74 -1.46 9.69 -9.68
CA ASP A 74 -1.56 11.00 -10.35
C ASP A 74 -1.95 12.14 -9.40
N VAL A 75 -2.36 11.85 -8.16
CA VAL A 75 -2.85 12.86 -7.21
C VAL A 75 -1.84 13.99 -6.93
N PRO A 76 -0.52 13.75 -6.76
CA PRO A 76 0.45 14.82 -6.54
C PRO A 76 0.59 15.76 -7.75
N GLU A 77 0.44 15.22 -8.96
CA GLU A 77 0.48 16.01 -10.20
C GLU A 77 -0.81 16.83 -10.33
N TYR A 78 -1.95 16.19 -10.14
CA TYR A 78 -3.26 16.85 -10.16
C TYR A 78 -3.35 17.98 -9.13
N ALA A 79 -2.92 17.73 -7.89
CA ALA A 79 -2.86 18.78 -6.87
C ALA A 79 -1.97 19.95 -7.29
N THR A 80 -0.89 19.69 -8.04
CA THR A 80 -0.04 20.76 -8.58
C THR A 80 -0.77 21.60 -9.61
N GLN A 81 -1.53 20.96 -10.52
CA GLN A 81 -2.33 21.67 -11.53
C GLN A 81 -3.38 22.58 -10.86
N LEU A 82 -4.04 22.11 -9.80
CA LEU A 82 -4.97 22.91 -9.01
C LEU A 82 -4.31 24.15 -8.40
N ILE A 83 -3.10 23.99 -7.83
CA ILE A 83 -2.36 25.12 -7.27
C ILE A 83 -1.91 26.10 -8.35
N ASN A 84 -1.47 25.61 -9.51
CA ASN A 84 -1.09 26.47 -10.63
C ASN A 84 -2.31 27.25 -11.17
N ALA A 85 -3.48 26.62 -11.21
CA ALA A 85 -4.71 27.29 -11.60
C ALA A 85 -5.13 28.37 -10.56
N LEU A 86 -4.91 28.09 -9.26
CA LEU A 86 -5.11 29.09 -8.21
C LEU A 86 -4.11 30.25 -8.30
N GLU A 87 -2.84 29.97 -8.62
CA GLU A 87 -1.81 31.00 -8.84
C GLU A 87 -2.10 31.90 -10.06
N SER A 88 -2.79 31.38 -11.05
CA SER A 88 -3.22 32.16 -12.23
C SER A 88 -4.51 32.95 -12.03
N SER A 89 -5.16 32.81 -10.90
CA SER A 89 -6.32 33.61 -10.49
C SER A 89 -5.90 34.86 -9.71
N ASP A 90 -6.86 35.72 -9.35
CA ASP A 90 -6.62 36.91 -8.50
C ASP A 90 -6.58 36.55 -6.99
N ALA A 91 -6.27 35.31 -6.65
CA ALA A 91 -6.19 34.85 -5.27
C ALA A 91 -5.05 35.55 -4.50
N SER A 92 -5.28 35.78 -3.20
CA SER A 92 -4.27 36.40 -2.36
C SER A 92 -3.02 35.51 -2.24
N PRO A 93 -1.81 36.10 -2.10
CA PRO A 93 -0.58 35.31 -1.87
C PRO A 93 -0.68 34.42 -0.62
N ARG A 94 -1.46 34.79 0.39
CA ARG A 94 -1.68 33.98 1.59
C ARG A 94 -2.53 32.76 1.29
N THR A 95 -3.62 32.90 0.55
CA THR A 95 -4.49 31.81 0.10
C THR A 95 -3.67 30.78 -0.68
N ILE A 96 -2.80 31.26 -1.59
CA ILE A 96 -1.91 30.39 -2.38
C ILE A 96 -0.92 29.64 -1.49
N GLU A 97 -0.28 30.32 -0.52
CA GLU A 97 0.66 29.66 0.39
C GLU A 97 -0.04 28.63 1.30
N ASP A 98 -1.26 28.89 1.76
CA ASP A 98 -2.06 27.93 2.54
C ASP A 98 -2.35 26.66 1.71
N ALA A 99 -2.71 26.81 0.44
CA ALA A 99 -2.92 25.69 -0.47
C ALA A 99 -1.60 24.90 -0.73
N LYS A 100 -0.48 25.59 -0.88
CA LYS A 100 0.86 24.95 -1.03
C LYS A 100 1.28 24.14 0.19
N VAL A 101 0.77 24.45 1.39
CA VAL A 101 1.02 23.62 2.58
C VAL A 101 0.46 22.21 2.38
N PHE A 102 -0.76 22.09 1.85
CA PHE A 102 -1.36 20.79 1.56
C PHE A 102 -0.63 20.05 0.44
N LEU A 103 -0.24 20.74 -0.64
CA LEU A 103 0.54 20.16 -1.72
C LEU A 103 1.87 19.56 -1.21
N ARG A 104 2.60 20.28 -0.34
CA ARG A 104 3.83 19.76 0.29
C ARG A 104 3.58 18.48 1.07
N LYS A 105 2.45 18.39 1.79
CA LYS A 105 2.07 17.20 2.56
C LYS A 105 1.72 16.02 1.64
N ILE A 106 0.96 16.24 0.57
CA ILE A 106 0.64 15.23 -0.46
C ILE A 106 1.94 14.68 -1.07
N ARG A 107 2.92 15.54 -1.35
CA ARG A 107 4.23 15.15 -1.88
C ARG A 107 5.18 14.54 -0.84
N GLY A 108 4.78 14.44 0.42
CA GLY A 108 5.63 13.96 1.51
C GLY A 108 6.82 14.89 1.80
N GLN A 109 6.76 16.15 1.38
CA GLN A 109 7.84 17.11 1.56
C GLN A 109 7.76 17.77 2.94
N ARG A 110 8.91 17.95 3.58
CA ARG A 110 9.00 18.66 4.87
C ARG A 110 8.91 20.17 4.67
N ALA A 111 8.27 20.86 5.61
CA ALA A 111 8.20 22.33 5.61
C ALA A 111 9.58 22.98 5.81
N THR A 112 10.47 22.34 6.57
CA THR A 112 11.81 22.83 6.91
C THR A 112 12.88 21.80 6.56
N LYS A 113 14.00 22.24 5.99
CA LYS A 113 15.18 21.37 5.81
C LYS A 113 15.68 20.90 7.18
N LYS A 114 16.07 19.63 7.26
CA LYS A 114 16.72 19.08 8.46
C LYS A 114 17.99 19.90 8.72
N LYS A 115 18.13 20.51 9.91
CA LYS A 115 19.41 21.09 10.33
C LYS A 115 20.42 19.96 10.45
N GLU A 116 21.58 20.08 9.79
CA GLU A 116 22.69 19.19 10.05
C GLU A 116 23.16 19.46 11.49
N PRO A 117 23.38 18.43 12.32
CA PRO A 117 23.91 18.62 13.67
C PRO A 117 25.32 19.20 13.58
N GLU A 118 25.63 20.19 14.40
CA GLU A 118 27.01 20.68 14.54
C GLU A 118 27.92 19.58 15.14
N PRO A 119 29.21 19.56 14.79
CA PRO A 119 30.13 18.55 15.30
C PRO A 119 30.19 18.60 16.85
N GLY A 120 29.64 17.55 17.49
CA GLY A 120 29.63 17.41 18.96
C GLY A 120 28.26 17.54 19.61
N GLU A 121 27.19 17.88 18.88
CA GLU A 121 25.83 17.83 19.41
C GLU A 121 25.16 16.45 19.19
N PRO A 122 24.37 15.95 20.18
CA PRO A 122 23.60 14.74 20.00
C PRO A 122 22.58 14.93 18.88
N THR A 123 22.53 14.00 17.94
CA THR A 123 21.57 13.99 16.83
C THR A 123 20.14 14.13 17.36
N PRO A 124 19.38 15.19 17.02
CA PRO A 124 18.03 15.33 17.50
C PRO A 124 17.17 14.16 16.99
N VAL A 125 16.48 13.48 17.89
CA VAL A 125 15.54 12.40 17.55
C VAL A 125 14.37 13.05 16.82
N THR A 126 14.41 13.03 15.49
CA THR A 126 13.33 13.54 14.65
C THR A 126 12.35 12.40 14.34
N HIS A 127 11.18 12.44 14.95
CA HIS A 127 10.07 11.58 14.54
C HIS A 127 9.58 12.04 13.15
N SER A 128 9.66 11.16 12.16
CA SER A 128 9.06 11.40 10.85
C SER A 128 7.56 11.08 10.94
N ALA A 129 6.73 12.09 11.13
CA ALA A 129 5.30 11.94 10.89
C ALA A 129 5.07 12.02 9.37
N SER A 130 5.23 10.89 8.67
CA SER A 130 4.84 10.81 7.26
C SER A 130 3.32 10.96 7.16
N GLN A 131 2.87 11.95 6.40
CA GLN A 131 1.45 12.23 6.13
C GLN A 131 1.07 11.80 4.70
N THR A 132 1.61 10.66 4.25
CA THR A 132 1.42 10.14 2.89
C THR A 132 0.60 8.84 2.84
N SER A 133 -0.14 8.50 3.91
CA SER A 133 -1.15 7.45 3.81
C SER A 133 -2.29 7.89 2.89
N PHE A 134 -2.96 6.96 2.23
CA PHE A 134 -4.06 7.28 1.32
C PHE A 134 -5.14 8.15 1.99
N ASP A 135 -5.52 7.84 3.22
CA ASP A 135 -6.51 8.62 3.97
C ASP A 135 -6.04 10.07 4.25
N GLN A 136 -4.74 10.24 4.51
CA GLN A 136 -4.16 11.58 4.70
C GLN A 136 -4.05 12.35 3.38
N ILE A 137 -3.77 11.67 2.27
CA ILE A 137 -3.78 12.29 0.94
C ILE A 137 -5.20 12.80 0.62
N ILE A 138 -6.25 11.98 0.87
CA ILE A 138 -7.65 12.40 0.72
C ILE A 138 -7.93 13.63 1.60
N GLN A 139 -7.54 13.61 2.86
CA GLN A 139 -7.72 14.74 3.77
C GLN A 139 -7.03 16.01 3.28
N HIS A 140 -5.82 15.89 2.71
CA HIS A 140 -5.11 17.04 2.16
C HIS A 140 -5.73 17.55 0.86
N MET A 141 -6.27 16.66 0.02
CA MET A 141 -7.03 17.04 -1.17
C MET A 141 -8.33 17.78 -0.78
N THR A 142 -9.04 17.31 0.24
CA THR A 142 -10.21 18.00 0.80
C THR A 142 -9.83 19.40 1.35
N GLY A 143 -8.64 19.53 1.92
CA GLY A 143 -8.11 20.82 2.36
C GLY A 143 -7.89 21.80 1.19
N ILE A 144 -7.30 21.32 0.08
CA ILE A 144 -7.14 22.11 -1.15
C ILE A 144 -8.53 22.50 -1.69
N GLU A 145 -9.42 21.54 -1.85
CA GLU A 145 -10.79 21.76 -2.34
C GLU A 145 -11.53 22.85 -1.52
N SER A 146 -11.44 22.78 -0.20
CA SER A 146 -12.04 23.78 0.68
C SER A 146 -11.49 25.21 0.45
N ILE A 147 -10.19 25.34 0.18
CA ILE A 147 -9.59 26.65 -0.17
C ILE A 147 -10.13 27.12 -1.52
N LEU A 148 -10.16 26.25 -2.54
CA LEU A 148 -10.63 26.59 -3.86
C LEU A 148 -12.12 27.01 -3.86
N LYS A 149 -12.96 26.34 -3.07
CA LYS A 149 -14.39 26.69 -2.89
C LYS A 149 -14.60 28.08 -2.29
N ASN A 150 -13.72 28.47 -1.38
CA ASN A 150 -13.83 29.75 -0.69
C ASN A 150 -13.18 30.90 -1.47
N GLU A 151 -12.40 30.60 -2.51
CA GLU A 151 -11.74 31.60 -3.33
C GLU A 151 -12.61 32.00 -4.53
N THR A 152 -13.22 33.16 -4.46
CA THR A 152 -14.18 33.62 -5.48
C THR A 152 -13.56 33.91 -6.84
N SER A 153 -12.25 34.14 -6.89
CA SER A 153 -11.49 34.36 -8.13
C SER A 153 -11.08 33.08 -8.81
N TYR A 154 -11.28 31.90 -8.17
CA TYR A 154 -10.94 30.60 -8.75
C TYR A 154 -11.99 30.15 -9.76
N ALA A 155 -11.73 30.35 -11.02
CA ALA A 155 -12.60 29.98 -12.14
C ALA A 155 -11.80 29.41 -13.33
N PRO A 156 -11.23 28.18 -13.19
CA PRO A 156 -10.42 27.58 -14.24
C PRO A 156 -11.26 27.28 -15.49
N ASN A 157 -10.64 27.44 -16.67
CA ASN A 157 -11.27 27.09 -17.94
C ASN A 157 -11.31 25.56 -18.14
N GLU A 158 -10.30 24.85 -17.66
CA GLU A 158 -10.17 23.41 -17.74
C GLU A 158 -11.23 22.73 -16.87
N THR A 159 -12.02 21.86 -17.50
CA THR A 159 -13.14 21.18 -16.83
C THR A 159 -12.68 20.29 -15.69
N GLU A 160 -11.52 19.65 -15.84
CA GLU A 160 -10.94 18.77 -14.82
C GLU A 160 -10.44 19.52 -13.57
N LEU A 161 -10.23 20.83 -13.64
CA LEU A 161 -9.77 21.65 -12.50
C LEU A 161 -10.92 22.34 -11.78
N ARG A 162 -12.18 22.23 -12.27
CA ARG A 162 -13.35 22.80 -11.61
C ARG A 162 -13.68 22.06 -10.32
N ILE A 163 -14.33 22.77 -9.39
CA ILE A 163 -14.64 22.25 -8.06
C ILE A 163 -15.40 20.92 -8.11
N ASP A 164 -16.36 20.76 -9.03
CA ASP A 164 -17.12 19.52 -9.17
C ASP A 164 -16.22 18.34 -9.53
N ALA A 165 -15.26 18.54 -10.45
CA ALA A 165 -14.29 17.50 -10.83
C ALA A 165 -13.31 17.17 -9.67
N VAL A 166 -12.96 18.16 -8.86
CA VAL A 166 -12.12 17.94 -7.65
C VAL A 166 -12.88 17.08 -6.63
N ASN A 167 -14.17 17.36 -6.41
CA ASN A 167 -15.04 16.54 -5.56
C ASN A 167 -15.12 15.10 -6.06
N ASP A 168 -15.44 14.92 -7.33
CA ASP A 168 -15.53 13.58 -7.94
C ASP A 168 -14.23 12.78 -7.80
N LYS A 169 -13.08 13.48 -7.87
CA LYS A 169 -11.76 12.86 -7.68
C LYS A 169 -11.49 12.45 -6.23
N ILE A 170 -12.03 13.19 -5.24
CA ILE A 170 -11.88 12.89 -3.80
C ILE A 170 -12.81 11.74 -3.37
N GLU A 171 -14.01 11.64 -3.97
CA GLU A 171 -15.01 10.63 -3.61
C GLU A 171 -14.78 9.25 -4.27
N ARG A 172 -13.89 9.15 -5.27
CA ARG A 172 -13.46 7.90 -5.90
C ARG A 172 -12.58 7.05 -5.01
#